data_56cf134aeac25e302c784e44b31992cf
#
_entry.id   56cf134aeac25e302c784e44b31992cf
#
_cell.length_a   1.000
_cell.length_b   1.000
_cell.length_c   1.000
_cell.angle_alpha   90.00
_cell.angle_beta   90.00
_cell.angle_gamma   90.00
#
_symmetry.space_group_name_H-M   'P 1'
#
loop_
_entity.id
_entity.type
_entity.pdbx_description
1 polymer ?
#
loop_
_entity_poly.entity_id
_entity_poly.type
_entity_poly.pdbx_seq_one_letter_code
_entity_poly.pdbx_strand_id
1 'polypeptide(L)'
;MEVIESPPDLPPAAEPRLGNRYTQAAQAYALRVLAGEIPACKWTRLAVERQMADLQREPGPDWPWLFDAERAAKPCEFLELLPHIKGKWARERRLIDLDPWQCFILTTVFGWVH
;
A
#
# COMPACT_ATOMS: atom_id res chain seq x y z
N MET A 1 10.95 30.09 -1.77
CA MET A 1 10.54 29.55 -1.91
C MET A 1 9.77 29.13 -1.60
N GLU A 2 9.52 29.11 -1.81
CA GLU A 2 8.65 28.67 -1.54
C GLU A 2 8.46 27.66 -1.39
N VAL A 3 8.53 27.77 -0.79
CA VAL A 3 8.21 26.78 -0.41
C VAL A 3 7.16 26.26 -0.90
N ILE A 4 7.15 25.22 -1.16
CA ILE A 4 6.11 24.70 -1.51
C ILE A 4 5.58 24.03 -0.50
N GLU A 5 4.82 24.56 0.15
CA GLU A 5 4.18 23.95 1.08
C GLU A 5 3.26 23.03 0.61
N SER A 6 2.91 22.08 1.30
CA SER A 6 1.89 21.21 0.95
C SER A 6 0.69 21.96 0.67
N PRO A 7 -0.04 21.58 -0.29
CA PRO A 7 -1.23 22.28 -0.64
C PRO A 7 -2.16 22.32 0.53
N PRO A 8 -2.55 23.48 0.93
CA PRO A 8 -3.46 23.57 2.04
C PRO A 8 -4.82 23.00 1.73
N ASP A 9 -5.09 22.79 0.47
CA ASP A 9 -6.40 22.27 0.11
C ASP A 9 -6.45 20.75 0.15
N LEU A 10 -5.38 20.08 0.53
CA LEU A 10 -5.45 18.64 0.69
C LEU A 10 -6.45 18.31 1.77
N PRO A 11 -7.46 17.50 1.48
CA PRO A 11 -8.45 17.17 2.49
C PRO A 11 -7.84 16.29 3.55
N PRO A 12 -7.83 16.71 4.78
CA PRO A 12 -7.24 15.86 5.83
C PRO A 12 -7.97 14.55 5.99
N ALA A 13 -9.24 14.53 5.66
CA ALA A 13 -10.01 13.32 5.85
C ALA A 13 -9.59 12.20 4.92
N ALA A 14 -8.91 12.53 3.82
CA ALA A 14 -8.46 11.49 2.91
C ALA A 14 -7.18 10.84 3.38
N GLU A 15 -6.45 11.50 4.25
CA GLU A 15 -5.14 11.04 4.63
C GLU A 15 -5.12 9.84 5.56
N PRO A 16 -6.01 9.76 6.54
CA PRO A 16 -5.88 8.68 7.54
C PRO A 16 -5.95 7.29 6.97
N ARG A 17 -6.61 7.11 5.83
CA ARG A 17 -6.76 5.78 5.25
C ARG A 17 -5.50 5.31 4.56
N LEU A 18 -4.73 6.23 4.01
CA LEU A 18 -3.54 5.89 3.25
C LEU A 18 -2.37 6.76 3.70
N GLY A 19 -2.23 6.91 5.02
CA GLY A 19 -1.33 7.90 5.56
C GLY A 19 0.11 7.46 5.76
N ASN A 20 0.46 6.19 5.57
CA ASN A 20 1.84 5.76 5.77
C ASN A 20 2.47 5.39 4.43
N ARG A 21 3.80 5.26 4.45
CA ARG A 21 4.52 5.07 3.20
C ARG A 21 4.20 3.73 2.53
N TYR A 22 3.80 2.74 3.28
CA TYR A 22 3.48 1.44 2.70
C TYR A 22 2.17 1.48 1.94
N THR A 23 1.15 2.08 2.53
CA THR A 23 -0.12 2.20 1.83
C THR A 23 -0.03 3.18 0.68
N GLN A 24 0.81 4.22 0.82
CA GLN A 24 1.02 5.15 -0.29
C GLN A 24 1.75 4.48 -1.45
N ALA A 25 2.77 3.66 -1.14
CA ALA A 25 3.46 2.92 -2.19
C ALA A 25 2.52 1.94 -2.87
N ALA A 26 1.68 1.29 -2.09
CA ALA A 26 0.71 0.34 -2.64
C ALA A 26 -0.28 1.04 -3.55
N GLN A 27 -0.76 2.19 -3.16
CA GLN A 27 -1.71 2.93 -3.98
C GLN A 27 -1.06 3.45 -5.26
N ALA A 28 0.17 3.95 -5.15
CA ALA A 28 0.88 4.43 -6.33
C ALA A 28 1.09 3.29 -7.32
N TYR A 29 1.44 2.11 -6.82
CA TYR A 29 1.57 0.94 -7.68
C TYR A 29 0.24 0.60 -8.36
N ALA A 30 -0.84 0.60 -7.58
CA ALA A 30 -2.15 0.27 -8.12
C ALA A 30 -2.56 1.23 -9.24
N LEU A 31 -2.35 2.52 -9.02
CA LEU A 31 -2.71 3.51 -10.04
C LEU A 31 -1.89 3.34 -11.31
N ARG A 32 -0.61 2.99 -11.17
CA ARG A 32 0.22 2.80 -12.34
C ARG A 32 -0.15 1.54 -13.11
N VAL A 33 -0.60 0.51 -12.40
CA VAL A 33 -1.11 -0.68 -13.08
C VAL A 33 -2.37 -0.34 -13.87
N LEU A 34 -3.29 0.40 -13.24
CA LEU A 34 -4.53 0.77 -13.92
C LEU A 34 -4.28 1.69 -15.10
N ALA A 35 -3.26 2.53 -15.01
CA ALA A 35 -2.91 3.42 -16.11
C ALA A 35 -2.17 2.70 -17.24
N GLY A 36 -1.79 1.45 -17.03
CA GLY A 36 -1.05 0.72 -18.05
C GLY A 36 0.43 1.00 -18.07
N GLU A 37 0.94 1.71 -17.08
CA GLU A 37 2.37 2.05 -17.03
C GLU A 37 3.22 0.87 -16.57
N ILE A 38 2.63 -0.05 -15.83
CA ILE A 38 3.33 -1.24 -15.35
C ILE A 38 2.66 -2.45 -15.98
N PRO A 39 3.41 -3.31 -16.67
CA PRO A 39 2.83 -4.53 -17.20
C PRO A 39 2.32 -5.41 -16.07
N ALA A 40 1.13 -5.94 -16.23
CA ALA A 40 0.54 -6.79 -15.21
C ALA A 40 -0.37 -7.79 -15.88
N CYS A 41 -0.40 -9.00 -15.32
CA CYS A 41 -1.27 -10.02 -15.86
C CYS A 41 -2.72 -9.72 -15.50
N LYS A 42 -3.62 -10.48 -16.12
CA LYS A 42 -5.04 -10.26 -15.91
C LYS A 42 -5.42 -10.33 -14.43
N TRP A 43 -4.86 -11.28 -13.71
CA TRP A 43 -5.24 -11.49 -12.31
C TRP A 43 -4.75 -10.36 -11.42
N THR A 44 -3.55 -9.86 -11.66
CA THR A 44 -3.05 -8.71 -10.93
C THR A 44 -3.91 -7.49 -11.17
N ARG A 45 -4.29 -7.28 -12.43
CA ARG A 45 -5.10 -6.13 -12.79
C ARG A 45 -6.47 -6.22 -12.12
N LEU A 46 -7.08 -7.41 -12.09
CA LEU A 46 -8.36 -7.57 -11.41
C LEU A 46 -8.25 -7.33 -9.91
N ALA A 47 -7.16 -7.78 -9.31
CA ALA A 47 -6.95 -7.56 -7.88
C ALA A 47 -6.81 -6.07 -7.57
N VAL A 48 -6.09 -5.34 -8.41
CA VAL A 48 -5.92 -3.91 -8.25
C VAL A 48 -7.26 -3.20 -8.39
N GLU A 49 -8.03 -3.56 -9.42
CA GLU A 49 -9.34 -2.94 -9.64
C GLU A 49 -10.25 -3.18 -8.44
N ARG A 50 -10.23 -4.39 -7.90
CA ARG A 50 -11.06 -4.70 -6.75
C ARG A 50 -10.66 -3.90 -5.52
N GLN A 51 -9.36 -3.83 -5.23
CA GLN A 51 -8.90 -3.11 -4.06
C GLN A 51 -9.26 -1.62 -4.16
N MET A 52 -9.07 -1.02 -5.34
CA MET A 52 -9.38 0.38 -5.51
C MET A 52 -10.88 0.64 -5.37
N ALA A 53 -11.70 -0.27 -5.90
CA ALA A 53 -13.15 -0.14 -5.74
C ALA A 53 -13.56 -0.29 -4.28
N ASP A 54 -12.98 -1.26 -3.57
CA ASP A 54 -13.34 -1.49 -2.19
C ASP A 54 -12.94 -0.33 -1.29
N LEU A 55 -11.83 0.33 -1.60
CA LEU A 55 -11.40 1.49 -0.82
C LEU A 55 -12.39 2.65 -0.92
N GLN A 56 -13.22 2.66 -1.96
CA GLN A 56 -14.21 3.72 -2.14
C GLN A 56 -15.52 3.41 -1.44
N ARG A 57 -15.69 2.20 -0.93
CA ARG A 57 -16.96 1.82 -0.33
C ARG A 57 -17.07 2.36 1.07
N GLU A 58 -18.27 2.84 1.40
CA GLU A 58 -18.53 3.33 2.76
C GLU A 58 -18.92 2.15 3.63
N PRO A 59 -18.40 2.09 4.85
CA PRO A 59 -18.81 1.03 5.77
C PRO A 59 -20.31 1.11 6.07
N GLY A 60 -20.95 -0.03 6.12
CA GLY A 60 -22.38 -0.10 6.40
C GLY A 60 -22.80 -1.54 6.59
N PRO A 61 -24.13 -1.77 6.72
CA PRO A 61 -24.60 -3.14 6.99
C PRO A 61 -24.20 -4.14 5.92
N ASP A 62 -24.15 -3.71 4.66
CA ASP A 62 -23.79 -4.61 3.58
C ASP A 62 -22.28 -4.66 3.36
N TRP A 63 -21.54 -3.76 3.96
CA TRP A 63 -20.08 -3.72 3.81
C TRP A 63 -19.48 -3.26 5.14
N PRO A 64 -19.32 -4.20 6.08
CA PRO A 64 -18.86 -3.82 7.43
C PRO A 64 -17.36 -3.64 7.54
N TRP A 65 -16.63 -3.70 6.43
CA TRP A 65 -15.17 -3.67 6.46
C TRP A 65 -14.63 -2.26 6.37
N LEU A 66 -13.56 -2.00 7.08
CA LEU A 66 -12.90 -0.71 7.05
C LEU A 66 -11.41 -0.95 6.81
N PHE A 67 -10.84 -0.15 5.94
CA PHE A 67 -9.40 -0.27 5.68
C PHE A 67 -8.64 0.52 6.74
N ASP A 68 -7.75 -0.18 7.45
CA ASP A 68 -6.96 0.40 8.53
C ASP A 68 -5.51 0.46 8.08
N ALA A 69 -5.03 1.66 7.76
CA ALA A 69 -3.69 1.84 7.24
C ALA A 69 -2.61 1.43 8.25
N GLU A 70 -2.87 1.64 9.52
CA GLU A 70 -1.92 1.23 10.54
C GLU A 70 -1.75 -0.27 10.59
N ARG A 71 -2.84 -0.99 10.54
CA ARG A 71 -2.77 -2.45 10.52
C ARG A 71 -2.14 -2.95 9.24
N ALA A 72 -2.42 -2.27 8.14
CA ALA A 72 -1.84 -2.64 6.86
C ALA A 72 -0.32 -2.51 6.88
N ALA A 73 0.19 -1.52 7.60
CA ALA A 73 1.63 -1.28 7.65
C ALA A 73 2.39 -2.27 8.51
N LYS A 74 1.73 -2.90 9.47
CA LYS A 74 2.45 -3.74 10.44
C LYS A 74 3.22 -4.90 9.82
N PRO A 75 2.64 -5.69 8.93
CA PRO A 75 3.44 -6.76 8.31
C PRO A 75 4.58 -6.20 7.47
N CYS A 76 4.40 -5.04 6.86
CA CYS A 76 5.47 -4.42 6.08
C CYS A 76 6.61 -4.00 7.00
N GLU A 77 6.29 -3.36 8.11
CA GLU A 77 7.31 -2.94 9.07
C GLU A 77 8.07 -4.13 9.61
N PHE A 78 7.34 -5.19 9.92
CA PHE A 78 7.98 -6.40 10.44
C PHE A 78 8.95 -6.99 9.44
N LEU A 79 8.53 -7.14 8.19
CA LEU A 79 9.38 -7.75 7.19
C LEU A 79 10.63 -6.92 6.90
N GLU A 80 10.52 -5.60 6.98
CA GLU A 80 11.68 -4.76 6.73
C GLU A 80 12.67 -4.74 7.88
N LEU A 81 12.31 -5.34 9.01
CA LEU A 81 13.28 -5.53 10.08
C LEU A 81 14.14 -6.77 9.88
N LEU A 82 13.76 -7.63 8.92
CA LEU A 82 14.47 -8.89 8.72
C LEU A 82 15.61 -8.72 7.73
N PRO A 83 16.73 -9.38 7.97
CA PRO A 83 17.83 -9.35 7.00
C PRO A 83 17.59 -10.38 5.91
N HIS A 84 18.24 -10.18 4.80
CA HIS A 84 18.29 -11.21 3.76
C HIS A 84 19.08 -12.40 4.30
N ILE A 85 18.65 -13.59 3.92
CA ILE A 85 19.30 -14.80 4.42
C ILE A 85 20.11 -15.52 3.36
N LYS A 86 20.07 -15.03 2.11
CA LYS A 86 20.83 -15.65 1.03
C LYS A 86 21.41 -14.59 0.14
N GLY A 87 22.52 -14.95 -0.51
CA GLY A 87 23.12 -14.14 -1.53
C GLY A 87 23.94 -12.98 -1.00
N LYS A 88 24.24 -12.07 -1.90
CA LYS A 88 25.11 -10.95 -1.60
C LYS A 88 24.57 -10.09 -0.47
N TRP A 89 23.29 -9.81 -0.52
CA TRP A 89 22.70 -8.93 0.48
C TRP A 89 22.70 -9.57 1.88
N ALA A 90 22.61 -10.91 1.95
CA ALA A 90 22.74 -11.58 3.23
C ALA A 90 24.14 -11.38 3.80
N ARG A 91 25.15 -11.46 2.94
CA ARG A 91 26.53 -11.27 3.37
C ARG A 91 26.76 -9.84 3.84
N GLU A 92 26.07 -8.89 3.25
CA GLU A 92 26.16 -7.48 3.63
C GLU A 92 25.23 -7.13 4.80
N ARG A 93 24.47 -8.10 5.29
CA ARG A 93 23.53 -7.91 6.37
C ARG A 93 22.47 -6.84 6.05
N ARG A 94 22.06 -6.77 4.78
CA ARG A 94 21.05 -5.84 4.37
C ARG A 94 19.69 -6.28 4.83
N LEU A 95 18.91 -5.33 5.31
CA LEU A 95 17.53 -5.60 5.65
C LEU A 95 16.68 -5.67 4.39
N ILE A 96 15.54 -6.36 4.50
CA ILE A 96 14.61 -6.46 3.39
C ILE A 96 14.01 -5.08 3.13
N ASP A 97 13.94 -4.72 1.86
CA ASP A 97 13.35 -3.47 1.41
C ASP A 97 12.23 -3.83 0.46
N LEU A 98 11.00 -3.56 0.85
CA LEU A 98 9.83 -4.01 0.09
C LEU A 98 9.62 -3.18 -1.15
N ASP A 99 9.40 -3.87 -2.27
CA ASP A 99 9.02 -3.21 -3.51
C ASP A 99 7.55 -2.78 -3.47
N PRO A 100 7.15 -1.82 -4.30
CA PRO A 100 5.75 -1.36 -4.27
C PRO A 100 4.72 -2.46 -4.48
N TRP A 101 4.98 -3.44 -5.34
CA TRP A 101 4.02 -4.51 -5.55
C TRP A 101 3.87 -5.39 -4.32
N GLN A 102 4.95 -5.56 -3.56
CA GLN A 102 4.90 -6.30 -2.31
C GLN A 102 4.11 -5.52 -1.27
N CYS A 103 4.28 -4.21 -1.22
CA CYS A 103 3.48 -3.38 -0.35
C CYS A 103 2.00 -3.50 -0.69
N PHE A 104 1.68 -3.53 -1.99
CA PHE A 104 0.29 -3.67 -2.40
C PHE A 104 -0.31 -4.98 -1.88
N ILE A 105 0.41 -6.09 -2.03
CA ILE A 105 -0.10 -7.38 -1.58
C ILE A 105 -0.32 -7.38 -0.07
N LEU A 106 0.69 -6.96 0.68
CA LEU A 106 0.63 -7.04 2.14
C LEU A 106 -0.42 -6.10 2.70
N THR A 107 -0.50 -4.88 2.22
CA THR A 107 -1.48 -3.95 2.75
C THR A 107 -2.89 -4.33 2.36
N THR A 108 -3.08 -4.90 1.19
CA THR A 108 -4.41 -5.34 0.76
C THR A 108 -4.89 -6.50 1.60
N VAL A 109 -4.00 -7.43 1.93
CA VAL A 109 -4.41 -8.60 2.70
C VAL A 109 -4.64 -8.27 4.16
N PHE A 110 -3.81 -7.44 4.76
CA PHE A 110 -3.83 -7.23 6.20
C PHE A 110 -4.51 -5.94 6.64
N GLY A 111 -4.92 -5.11 5.73
CA GLY A 111 -5.47 -3.80 6.10
C GLY A 111 -6.95 -3.76 6.37
N TRP A 112 -7.69 -4.76 5.94
CA TRP A 112 -9.14 -4.74 6.12
C TRP A 112 -9.53 -5.31 7.48
N VAL A 113 -10.34 -4.57 8.21
CA VAL A 113 -10.82 -4.98 9.54
C VAL A 113 -12.33 -4.88 9.57
N HIS A 114 -12.90 -5.62 10.52
CA HIS A 114 -14.35 -5.68 10.68
C HIS A 114 -14.88 -4.69 11.71
#